data_074c550abc1e5130e334caf9d821f439
#
_entry.id   074c550abc1e5130e334caf9d821f439
#
_cell.length_a   1.000
_cell.length_b   1.000
_cell.length_c   1.000
_cell.angle_alpha   90.00
_cell.angle_beta   90.00
_cell.angle_gamma   90.00
#
_symmetry.space_group_name_H-M   'P 1'
#
loop_
_entity.id
_entity.type
_entity.pdbx_description
1 polymer ?
#
loop_
_entity_poly.entity_id
_entity_poly.type
_entity_poly.pdbx_seq_one_letter_code
_entity_poly.pdbx_strand_id
1 'polypeptide(L)'
;NKYKYTDKEMEELISSITILIDTREKVNSHITDYFDKKEIKYKKKALNYGDYSFMIPANEKLGILRDLYFTNSCVIERKASLEEISGNLTKERDRFEKELCLAPKTKVLLIENASYEDIAKGNYDTKYNRKSFIASIHSFWFKYNIPIMFMPNNQYSGLFIREYFEYFLKNYLR
;
A
#
# COMPACT_ATOMS: atom_id res chain seq x y z
N ASN A 1 -12.32 9.11 -21.85
CA ASN A 1 -13.73 8.92 -21.45
C ASN A 1 -13.78 8.55 -19.98
N LYS A 2 -14.20 9.50 -19.13
CA LYS A 2 -14.50 9.20 -17.74
C LYS A 2 -15.76 8.34 -17.70
N TYR A 3 -15.70 7.20 -17.04
CA TYR A 3 -16.85 6.37 -16.77
C TYR A 3 -17.87 7.20 -15.97
N LYS A 4 -19.10 7.24 -16.40
CA LYS A 4 -20.18 7.89 -15.66
C LYS A 4 -21.02 6.83 -14.98
N TYR A 5 -20.64 6.46 -13.77
CA TYR A 5 -21.42 5.57 -12.93
C TYR A 5 -22.34 6.39 -12.01
N THR A 6 -23.54 5.91 -11.78
CA THR A 6 -24.41 6.40 -10.71
C THR A 6 -23.81 6.04 -9.35
N ASP A 7 -24.27 6.71 -8.28
CA ASP A 7 -23.77 6.40 -6.93
C ASP A 7 -23.99 4.94 -6.55
N LYS A 8 -25.14 4.34 -6.94
CA LYS A 8 -25.43 2.93 -6.70
C LYS A 8 -24.48 1.99 -7.45
N GLU A 9 -24.20 2.27 -8.70
CA GLU A 9 -23.22 1.51 -9.51
C GLU A 9 -21.81 1.65 -8.94
N MET A 10 -21.47 2.84 -8.47
CA MET A 10 -20.18 3.08 -7.80
C MET A 10 -20.06 2.26 -6.51
N GLU A 11 -21.11 2.22 -5.68
CA GLU A 11 -21.15 1.38 -4.47
C GLU A 11 -21.01 -0.11 -4.81
N GLU A 12 -21.65 -0.59 -5.89
CA GLU A 12 -21.52 -1.96 -6.37
C GLU A 12 -20.07 -2.28 -6.76
N LEU A 13 -19.42 -1.40 -7.52
CA LEU A 13 -18.01 -1.56 -7.92
C LEU A 13 -17.07 -1.56 -6.72
N ILE A 14 -17.27 -0.64 -5.78
CA ILE A 14 -16.47 -0.55 -4.55
C ILE A 14 -16.61 -1.82 -3.69
N SER A 15 -17.83 -2.33 -3.56
CA SER A 15 -18.10 -3.57 -2.82
C SER A 15 -17.47 -4.79 -3.46
N SER A 16 -17.18 -4.74 -4.76
CA SER A 16 -16.55 -5.82 -5.51
C SER A 16 -15.01 -5.83 -5.41
N ILE A 17 -14.40 -4.79 -4.84
CA ILE A 17 -12.94 -4.71 -4.69
C ILE A 17 -12.41 -5.99 -4.04
N THR A 18 -11.44 -6.62 -4.71
CA THR A 18 -10.68 -7.74 -4.16
C THR A 18 -9.24 -7.30 -3.96
N ILE A 19 -8.78 -7.32 -2.72
CA ILE A 19 -7.38 -6.95 -2.38
C ILE A 19 -6.45 -8.06 -2.85
N LEU A 20 -5.35 -7.67 -3.48
CA LEU A 20 -4.29 -8.56 -3.92
C LEU A 20 -3.11 -8.43 -2.96
N ILE A 21 -2.71 -9.56 -2.38
CA ILE A 21 -1.59 -9.66 -1.46
C ILE A 21 -0.44 -10.38 -2.18
N ASP A 22 0.74 -9.75 -2.23
CA ASP A 22 1.90 -10.38 -2.84
C ASP A 22 2.21 -11.73 -2.19
N THR A 23 2.58 -12.71 -2.99
CA THR A 23 2.89 -14.07 -2.50
C THR A 23 4.08 -14.12 -1.55
N ARG A 24 4.96 -13.11 -1.59
CA ARG A 24 6.12 -12.95 -0.69
C ARG A 24 5.77 -12.29 0.63
N GLU A 25 4.59 -11.66 0.75
CA GLU A 25 4.13 -11.00 1.97
C GLU A 25 3.90 -12.03 3.09
N LYS A 26 4.51 -11.78 4.23
CA LYS A 26 4.50 -12.67 5.40
C LYS A 26 4.19 -11.87 6.66
N VAL A 27 3.85 -12.59 7.75
CA VAL A 27 3.58 -12.00 9.06
C VAL A 27 2.57 -10.84 8.96
N ASN A 28 1.45 -11.10 8.29
CA ASN A 28 0.39 -10.12 8.04
C ASN A 28 -0.99 -10.60 8.53
N SER A 29 -1.04 -11.51 9.51
CA SER A 29 -2.29 -12.06 10.05
C SER A 29 -3.21 -10.97 10.61
N HIS A 30 -2.65 -9.93 11.25
CA HIS A 30 -3.41 -8.78 11.75
C HIS A 30 -4.16 -8.04 10.64
N ILE A 31 -3.68 -8.10 9.40
CA ILE A 31 -4.33 -7.53 8.21
C ILE A 31 -5.39 -8.48 7.66
N THR A 32 -5.04 -9.75 7.46
CA THR A 32 -5.96 -10.75 6.91
C THR A 32 -7.11 -11.07 7.87
N ASP A 33 -6.85 -11.11 9.18
CA ASP A 33 -7.90 -11.28 10.20
C ASP A 33 -8.90 -10.11 10.19
N TYR A 34 -8.41 -8.89 9.98
CA TYR A 34 -9.28 -7.72 9.78
C TYR A 34 -10.15 -7.88 8.53
N PHE A 35 -9.55 -8.33 7.41
CA PHE A 35 -10.31 -8.55 6.18
C PHE A 35 -11.38 -9.63 6.35
N ASP A 36 -11.05 -10.74 7.01
CA ASP A 36 -12.01 -11.81 7.31
C ASP A 36 -13.16 -11.31 8.18
N LYS A 37 -12.84 -10.57 9.26
CA LYS A 37 -13.84 -10.00 10.16
C LYS A 37 -14.79 -9.01 9.48
N LYS A 38 -14.29 -8.29 8.48
CA LYS A 38 -15.06 -7.27 7.74
C LYS A 38 -15.59 -7.78 6.41
N GLU A 39 -15.45 -9.07 6.13
CA GLU A 39 -15.88 -9.71 4.88
C GLU A 39 -15.29 -9.03 3.63
N ILE A 40 -14.06 -8.48 3.76
CA ILE A 40 -13.32 -7.87 2.67
C ILE A 40 -12.68 -8.98 1.84
N LYS A 41 -12.95 -9.00 0.55
CA LYS A 41 -12.38 -10.00 -0.36
C LYS A 41 -10.90 -9.76 -0.58
N TYR A 42 -10.10 -10.81 -0.50
CA TYR A 42 -8.68 -10.76 -0.83
C TYR A 42 -8.19 -12.09 -1.40
N LYS A 43 -7.10 -12.06 -2.13
CA LYS A 43 -6.40 -13.27 -2.60
C LYS A 43 -4.91 -13.00 -2.75
N LYS A 44 -4.12 -14.07 -2.65
CA LYS A 44 -2.67 -14.00 -2.95
C LYS A 44 -2.45 -14.00 -4.46
N LYS A 45 -1.56 -13.12 -4.90
CA LYS A 45 -1.12 -13.01 -6.30
C LYS A 45 0.29 -12.44 -6.33
N ALA A 46 1.18 -13.02 -7.13
CA ALA A 46 2.49 -12.43 -7.35
C ALA A 46 2.32 -11.02 -7.96
N LEU A 47 2.88 -10.01 -7.30
CA LEU A 47 2.89 -8.63 -7.73
C LEU A 47 4.27 -8.25 -8.25
N ASN A 48 4.32 -7.45 -9.31
CA ASN A 48 5.58 -6.90 -9.81
C ASN A 48 6.12 -5.81 -8.88
N TYR A 49 5.22 -5.10 -8.20
CA TYR A 49 5.55 -3.96 -7.35
C TYR A 49 4.67 -3.95 -6.10
N GLY A 50 5.26 -3.56 -4.97
CA GLY A 50 4.58 -3.45 -3.69
C GLY A 50 4.13 -4.78 -3.09
N ASP A 51 3.53 -4.70 -1.92
CA ASP A 51 3.05 -5.86 -1.17
C ASP A 51 1.54 -6.03 -1.28
N TYR A 52 0.81 -4.94 -1.53
CA TYR A 52 -0.65 -4.92 -1.71
C TYR A 52 -1.04 -4.11 -2.93
N SER A 53 -2.05 -4.61 -3.62
CA SER A 53 -2.77 -3.93 -4.70
C SER A 53 -4.22 -4.40 -4.71
N PHE A 54 -4.97 -4.16 -5.78
CA PHE A 54 -6.35 -4.62 -5.87
C PHE A 54 -6.80 -4.87 -7.30
N MET A 55 -7.94 -5.51 -7.43
CA MET A 55 -8.69 -5.69 -8.66
C MET A 55 -10.18 -5.50 -8.43
N ILE A 56 -10.92 -5.27 -9.50
CA ILE A 56 -12.37 -5.43 -9.55
C ILE A 56 -12.72 -6.52 -10.57
N PRO A 57 -13.65 -7.44 -10.26
CA PRO A 57 -14.04 -8.50 -11.18
C PRO A 57 -14.84 -7.96 -12.35
N ALA A 58 -14.93 -8.74 -13.41
CA ALA A 58 -15.82 -8.47 -14.53
C ALA A 58 -17.25 -8.25 -14.04
N ASN A 59 -17.91 -7.25 -14.62
CA ASN A 59 -19.32 -6.93 -14.38
C ASN A 59 -19.92 -6.39 -15.69
N GLU A 60 -20.49 -7.29 -16.48
CA GLU A 60 -21.02 -6.96 -17.81
C GLU A 60 -22.13 -5.89 -17.73
N LYS A 61 -22.93 -5.90 -16.66
CA LYS A 61 -24.00 -4.90 -16.46
C LYS A 61 -23.47 -3.48 -16.35
N LEU A 62 -22.25 -3.35 -15.83
CA LEU A 62 -21.55 -2.07 -15.67
C LEU A 62 -20.52 -1.81 -16.80
N GLY A 63 -20.54 -2.63 -17.86
CA GLY A 63 -19.63 -2.49 -19.00
C GLY A 63 -18.19 -2.95 -18.73
N ILE A 64 -17.97 -3.67 -17.66
CA ILE A 64 -16.66 -4.23 -17.31
C ILE A 64 -16.61 -5.68 -17.80
N LEU A 65 -16.08 -5.86 -19.01
CA LEU A 65 -16.12 -7.16 -19.72
C LEU A 65 -15.06 -8.17 -19.22
N ARG A 66 -14.12 -7.75 -18.40
CA ARG A 66 -13.05 -8.58 -17.84
C ARG A 66 -12.58 -8.05 -16.49
N ASP A 67 -11.92 -8.90 -15.72
CA ASP A 67 -11.26 -8.48 -14.48
C ASP A 67 -10.29 -7.33 -14.74
N LEU A 68 -10.42 -6.27 -13.97
CA LEU A 68 -9.53 -5.09 -14.03
C LEU A 68 -8.56 -5.12 -12.87
N TYR A 69 -7.28 -5.28 -13.20
CA TYR A 69 -6.18 -5.29 -12.24
C TYR A 69 -5.53 -3.91 -12.15
N PHE A 70 -5.39 -3.40 -10.94
CA PHE A 70 -4.74 -2.10 -10.66
C PHE A 70 -3.29 -2.24 -10.20
N THR A 71 -2.69 -3.41 -10.40
CA THR A 71 -1.32 -3.75 -9.97
C THR A 71 -0.23 -2.84 -10.56
N ASN A 72 -0.48 -2.25 -11.72
CA ASN A 72 0.40 -1.29 -12.36
C ASN A 72 -0.07 0.17 -12.18
N SER A 73 -1.06 0.40 -11.33
CA SER A 73 -1.66 1.73 -11.14
C SER A 73 -1.56 2.22 -9.71
N CYS A 74 -1.77 1.32 -8.73
CA CYS A 74 -1.86 1.68 -7.33
C CYS A 74 -1.37 0.54 -6.44
N VAL A 75 -0.34 0.78 -5.63
CA VAL A 75 0.26 -0.22 -4.74
C VAL A 75 0.60 0.35 -3.36
N ILE A 76 0.68 -0.53 -2.38
CA ILE A 76 1.19 -0.23 -1.04
C ILE A 76 2.44 -1.07 -0.81
N GLU A 77 3.51 -0.44 -0.40
CA GLU A 77 4.72 -1.07 0.14
C GLU A 77 4.63 -1.04 1.67
N ARG A 78 4.69 -2.21 2.32
CA ARG A 78 4.59 -2.32 3.78
C ARG A 78 5.94 -2.64 4.41
N LYS A 79 6.24 -1.97 5.51
CA LYS A 79 7.36 -2.27 6.38
C LYS A 79 6.83 -2.49 7.80
N ALA A 80 7.19 -3.59 8.41
CA ALA A 80 6.69 -3.98 9.72
C ALA A 80 7.26 -3.14 10.88
N SER A 81 8.38 -2.43 10.64
CA SER A 81 9.08 -1.66 11.67
C SER A 81 10.04 -0.62 11.08
N LEU A 82 10.56 0.26 11.96
CA LEU A 82 11.65 1.18 11.61
C LEU A 82 12.95 0.45 11.31
N GLU A 83 13.19 -0.68 11.96
CA GLU A 83 14.36 -1.52 11.74
C GLU A 83 14.39 -2.05 10.31
N GLU A 84 13.25 -2.51 9.80
CA GLU A 84 13.11 -3.02 8.43
C GLU A 84 13.38 -1.91 7.40
N ILE A 85 12.70 -0.77 7.52
CA ILE A 85 12.91 0.35 6.57
C ILE A 85 14.34 0.90 6.66
N SER A 86 14.94 0.93 7.85
CA SER A 86 16.33 1.36 8.02
C SER A 86 17.30 0.47 7.22
N GLY A 87 17.06 -0.83 7.18
CA GLY A 87 17.82 -1.76 6.34
C GLY A 87 17.69 -1.45 4.84
N ASN A 88 16.48 -1.16 4.39
CA ASN A 88 16.22 -0.76 3.00
C ASN A 88 16.84 0.59 2.61
N LEU A 89 17.00 1.50 3.57
CA LEU A 89 17.61 2.81 3.35
C LEU A 89 19.14 2.81 3.49
N THR A 90 19.73 1.70 3.92
CA THR A 90 21.17 1.53 4.14
C THR A 90 21.75 0.41 3.29
N LYS A 91 21.78 -0.82 3.78
CA LYS A 91 22.40 -1.98 3.13
C LYS A 91 21.77 -2.36 1.80
N GLU A 92 20.47 -2.20 1.68
CA GLU A 92 19.67 -2.58 0.50
C GLU A 92 19.21 -1.37 -0.32
N ARG A 93 19.86 -0.22 -0.13
CA ARG A 93 19.40 1.06 -0.69
C ARG A 93 19.25 1.01 -2.22
N ASP A 94 20.27 0.58 -2.92
CA ASP A 94 20.26 0.57 -4.40
C ASP A 94 19.13 -0.30 -4.96
N ARG A 95 18.89 -1.45 -4.31
CA ARG A 95 17.79 -2.34 -4.68
C ARG A 95 16.44 -1.68 -4.43
N PHE A 96 16.25 -1.10 -3.26
CA PHE A 96 14.99 -0.45 -2.88
C PHE A 96 14.70 0.79 -3.76
N GLU A 97 15.71 1.60 -4.05
CA GLU A 97 15.59 2.72 -4.99
C GLU A 97 15.16 2.26 -6.39
N LYS A 98 15.76 1.17 -6.89
CA LYS A 98 15.38 0.58 -8.18
C LYS A 98 13.93 0.09 -8.19
N GLU A 99 13.50 -0.59 -7.15
CA GLU A 99 12.10 -1.04 -6.98
C GLU A 99 11.14 0.15 -7.01
N LEU A 100 11.44 1.24 -6.30
CA LEU A 100 10.61 2.44 -6.26
C LEU A 100 10.57 3.21 -7.59
N CYS A 101 11.68 3.21 -8.34
CA CYS A 101 11.71 3.80 -9.68
C CYS A 101 10.78 3.10 -10.66
N LEU A 102 10.66 1.78 -10.55
CA LEU A 102 9.86 0.94 -11.45
C LEU A 102 8.39 0.82 -10.99
N ALA A 103 8.12 1.12 -9.73
CA ALA A 103 6.78 1.03 -9.13
C ALA A 103 5.79 2.02 -9.75
N PRO A 104 4.48 1.74 -9.70
CA PRO A 104 3.44 2.64 -10.19
C PRO A 104 3.54 4.06 -9.63
N LYS A 105 2.97 5.02 -10.37
CA LYS A 105 2.96 6.42 -9.95
C LYS A 105 2.24 6.62 -8.62
N THR A 106 1.11 5.95 -8.43
CA THR A 106 0.37 6.00 -7.16
C THR A 106 0.85 4.88 -6.25
N LYS A 107 1.55 5.25 -5.21
CA LYS A 107 2.10 4.33 -4.21
C LYS A 107 2.21 5.01 -2.86
N VAL A 108 2.24 4.23 -1.82
CA VAL A 108 2.46 4.69 -0.44
C VAL A 108 3.35 3.70 0.30
N LEU A 109 4.19 4.22 1.17
CA LEU A 109 4.99 3.43 2.10
C LEU A 109 4.26 3.40 3.45
N LEU A 110 3.76 2.23 3.82
CA LEU A 110 3.12 1.98 5.12
C LEU A 110 4.17 1.43 6.09
N ILE A 111 4.50 2.19 7.12
CA ILE A 111 5.45 1.78 8.17
C ILE A 111 4.68 1.51 9.45
N GLU A 112 4.60 0.24 9.83
CA GLU A 112 3.89 -0.20 11.02
C GLU A 112 4.74 -0.05 12.29
N ASN A 113 4.05 -0.01 13.44
CA ASN A 113 4.65 0.04 14.77
C ASN A 113 5.67 1.19 14.91
N ALA A 114 5.39 2.31 14.27
CA ALA A 114 6.30 3.44 14.15
C ALA A 114 5.55 4.76 14.04
N SER A 115 6.24 5.81 14.48
CA SER A 115 5.82 7.20 14.28
C SER A 115 6.99 8.05 13.78
N TYR A 116 6.67 9.22 13.25
CA TYR A 116 7.70 10.20 12.91
C TYR A 116 8.51 10.62 14.15
N GLU A 117 7.85 10.71 15.30
CA GLU A 117 8.48 11.01 16.58
C GLU A 117 9.55 9.99 16.97
N ASP A 118 9.30 8.71 16.70
CA ASP A 118 10.27 7.64 16.98
C ASP A 118 11.58 7.85 16.21
N ILE A 119 11.49 8.24 14.94
CA ILE A 119 12.69 8.57 14.16
C ILE A 119 13.39 9.81 14.72
N ALA A 120 12.64 10.87 15.02
CA ALA A 120 13.18 12.13 15.52
C ALA A 120 13.89 11.96 16.88
N LYS A 121 13.37 11.07 17.73
CA LYS A 121 13.95 10.75 19.04
C LYS A 121 15.01 9.64 19.01
N GLY A 122 15.12 8.90 17.91
CA GLY A 122 16.00 7.74 17.80
C GLY A 122 15.47 6.49 18.52
N ASN A 123 14.15 6.37 18.66
CA ASN A 123 13.47 5.23 19.29
C ASN A 123 13.37 4.05 18.32
N TYR A 124 14.49 3.47 17.94
CA TYR A 124 14.58 2.28 17.09
C TYR A 124 15.91 1.56 17.36
N ASP A 125 15.93 0.28 17.09
CA ASP A 125 17.05 -0.62 17.41
C ASP A 125 17.98 -0.85 16.21
N THR A 126 18.52 0.24 15.64
CA THR A 126 19.58 0.17 14.63
C THR A 126 20.60 1.28 14.85
N LYS A 127 21.78 1.13 14.25
CA LYS A 127 22.85 2.15 14.29
C LYS A 127 22.62 3.28 13.29
N TYR A 128 21.50 3.28 12.54
CA TYR A 128 21.25 4.31 11.57
C TYR A 128 21.07 5.67 12.23
N ASN A 129 21.91 6.62 11.85
CA ASN A 129 21.88 7.95 12.45
C ASN A 129 20.52 8.61 12.19
N ARG A 130 19.86 9.12 13.24
CA ARG A 130 18.51 9.70 13.14
C ARG A 130 18.40 10.86 12.16
N LYS A 131 19.42 11.73 12.07
CA LYS A 131 19.44 12.84 11.10
C LYS A 131 19.49 12.31 9.67
N SER A 132 20.28 11.27 9.42
CA SER A 132 20.36 10.59 8.13
C SER A 132 19.05 9.85 7.81
N PHE A 133 18.42 9.27 8.83
CA PHE A 133 17.14 8.59 8.67
C PHE A 133 16.04 9.58 8.24
N ILE A 134 15.89 10.69 8.95
CA ILE A 134 14.97 11.77 8.59
C ILE A 134 15.24 12.28 7.17
N ALA A 135 16.50 12.56 6.85
CA ALA A 135 16.88 13.03 5.52
C ALA A 135 16.49 12.02 4.42
N SER A 136 16.71 10.72 4.65
CA SER A 136 16.35 9.68 3.69
C SER A 136 14.84 9.56 3.51
N ILE A 137 14.06 9.58 4.58
CA ILE A 137 12.59 9.52 4.52
C ILE A 137 12.04 10.67 3.65
N HIS A 138 12.47 11.89 3.91
CA HIS A 138 12.03 13.05 3.13
C HIS A 138 12.52 13.00 1.69
N SER A 139 13.79 12.62 1.47
CA SER A 139 14.36 12.50 0.13
C SER A 139 13.64 11.47 -0.72
N PHE A 140 13.32 10.30 -0.16
CA PHE A 140 12.58 9.24 -0.86
C PHE A 140 11.16 9.67 -1.19
N TRP A 141 10.49 10.37 -0.28
CA TRP A 141 9.15 10.90 -0.54
C TRP A 141 9.11 11.71 -1.83
N PHE A 142 9.99 12.71 -1.92
CA PHE A 142 10.00 13.60 -3.09
C PHE A 142 10.60 12.95 -4.34
N LYS A 143 11.73 12.24 -4.20
CA LYS A 143 12.43 11.63 -5.33
C LYS A 143 11.59 10.56 -6.04
N TYR A 144 10.85 9.76 -5.29
CA TYR A 144 10.07 8.64 -5.82
C TYR A 144 8.57 8.87 -5.78
N ASN A 145 8.12 10.04 -5.34
CA ASN A 145 6.70 10.34 -5.14
C ASN A 145 6.03 9.23 -4.31
N ILE A 146 6.63 8.89 -3.18
CA ILE A 146 6.12 7.88 -2.26
C ILE A 146 5.79 8.49 -0.90
N PRO A 147 4.54 8.95 -0.70
CA PRO A 147 4.06 9.38 0.61
C PRO A 147 4.28 8.28 1.66
N ILE A 148 4.50 8.69 2.90
CA ILE A 148 4.74 7.78 4.01
C ILE A 148 3.59 7.87 4.99
N MET A 149 2.99 6.70 5.29
CA MET A 149 2.00 6.55 6.33
C MET A 149 2.63 5.80 7.50
N PHE A 150 2.79 6.50 8.61
CA PHE A 150 3.14 5.87 9.88
C PHE A 150 1.91 5.26 10.53
N MET A 151 2.03 4.01 10.98
CA MET A 151 0.96 3.26 11.63
C MET A 151 1.42 2.77 13.00
N PRO A 152 1.36 3.62 14.04
CA PRO A 152 1.82 3.25 15.39
C PRO A 152 1.11 2.02 15.96
N ASN A 153 -0.18 1.87 15.66
CA ASN A 153 -0.95 0.67 15.99
C ASN A 153 -1.31 -0.09 14.70
N ASN A 154 -0.65 -1.21 14.46
CA ASN A 154 -0.83 -2.02 13.26
C ASN A 154 -2.21 -2.70 13.15
N GLN A 155 -3.03 -2.66 14.20
CA GLN A 155 -4.43 -3.12 14.13
C GLN A 155 -5.26 -2.31 13.13
N TYR A 156 -4.82 -1.12 12.77
CA TYR A 156 -5.47 -0.25 11.78
C TYR A 156 -4.89 -0.39 10.35
N SER A 157 -3.87 -1.22 10.15
CA SER A 157 -3.27 -1.42 8.83
C SER A 157 -4.26 -1.97 7.81
N GLY A 158 -5.07 -2.95 8.19
CA GLY A 158 -6.10 -3.51 7.30
C GLY A 158 -7.14 -2.48 6.87
N LEU A 159 -7.61 -1.65 7.81
CA LEU A 159 -8.51 -0.53 7.51
C LEU A 159 -7.85 0.44 6.52
N PHE A 160 -6.61 0.86 6.80
CA PHE A 160 -5.88 1.77 5.91
C PHE A 160 -5.76 1.22 4.50
N ILE A 161 -5.37 -0.05 4.35
CA ILE A 161 -5.22 -0.70 3.04
C ILE A 161 -6.54 -0.68 2.27
N ARG A 162 -7.65 -1.05 2.93
CA ARG A 162 -8.97 -1.07 2.32
C ARG A 162 -9.40 0.32 1.85
N GLU A 163 -9.30 1.33 2.72
CA GLU A 163 -9.68 2.70 2.42
C GLU A 163 -8.81 3.32 1.32
N TYR A 164 -7.51 3.04 1.33
CA TYR A 164 -6.57 3.54 0.32
C TYR A 164 -7.00 3.11 -1.10
N PHE A 165 -7.34 1.85 -1.28
CA PHE A 165 -7.78 1.34 -2.58
C PHE A 165 -9.20 1.78 -2.94
N GLU A 166 -10.10 1.85 -1.96
CA GLU A 166 -11.45 2.34 -2.18
C GLU A 166 -11.45 3.77 -2.70
N TYR A 167 -10.75 4.68 -2.02
CA TYR A 167 -10.68 6.07 -2.43
C TYR A 167 -9.88 6.29 -3.71
N PHE A 168 -8.87 5.47 -3.97
CA PHE A 168 -8.23 5.46 -5.28
C PHE A 168 -9.24 5.14 -6.38
N LEU A 169 -10.00 4.06 -6.24
CA LEU A 169 -10.99 3.65 -7.24
C LEU A 169 -12.08 4.71 -7.43
N LYS A 170 -12.63 5.27 -6.35
CA LYS A 170 -13.61 6.36 -6.42
C LYS A 170 -13.12 7.55 -7.24
N ASN A 171 -11.88 7.95 -7.05
CA ASN A 171 -11.30 9.07 -7.80
C ASN A 171 -10.87 8.71 -9.21
N TYR A 172 -10.51 7.46 -9.45
CA TYR A 172 -10.16 6.95 -10.78
C TYR A 172 -11.36 6.88 -11.71
N LEU A 173 -12.54 6.52 -11.19
CA LEU A 173 -13.79 6.35 -11.94
C LEU A 173 -14.60 7.65 -12.11
N ARG A 174 -14.31 8.69 -11.38
CA ARG A 174 -14.90 10.03 -11.51
C ARG A 174 -14.17 10.85 -12.55
#